data_d30403d1beba6789e55762904848b348
#
_entry.id   d30403d1beba6789e55762904848b348
#
_cell.length_a   1.000
_cell.length_b   1.000
_cell.length_c   1.000
_cell.angle_alpha   90.00
_cell.angle_beta   90.00
_cell.angle_gamma   90.00
#
_symmetry.space_group_name_H-M   'P 1'
#
loop_
_entity.id
_entity.type
_entity.pdbx_description
1 polymer ?
#
loop_
_entity_poly.entity_id
_entity_poly.type
_entity_poly.pdbx_seq_one_letter_code
_entity_poly.pdbx_strand_id
1 'polypeptide(L)'
;VGLSTEALSALHRDLLAGKYGYIDSFLIVRHQKIVFEQYFSHDYSAIYGEEAITPGPLVINDPTGPYNYFNAFWHPFYKGTTLHTLQSVTKSVVSLTLGMAIARGDLPSLDTPVLSFFDASAVANVDDRKRRMTLRHLLNMSTGLEWNERLPYSDPANTFTIMAKSLDWVRYTLDAPMTSEPGTVFNYNSGATLV
;
A
#
# COMPACT_ATOMS: atom_id res chain seq x y z
N VAL A 1 -7.82 27.92 13.11
CA VAL A 1 -8.13 26.62 12.45
C VAL A 1 -8.85 25.63 13.37
N GLY A 2 -9.20 26.03 14.62
CA GLY A 2 -9.96 25.22 15.58
C GLY A 2 -9.21 23.97 16.10
N LEU A 3 -7.90 24.01 16.17
CA LEU A 3 -7.07 23.02 16.87
C LEU A 3 -6.52 23.64 18.16
N SER A 4 -6.43 22.83 19.21
CA SER A 4 -5.81 23.26 20.47
C SER A 4 -4.29 23.31 20.31
N THR A 5 -3.71 24.49 20.51
CA THR A 5 -2.24 24.67 20.54
C THR A 5 -1.62 23.84 21.65
N GLU A 6 -2.30 23.74 22.79
CA GLU A 6 -1.83 22.96 23.93
C GLU A 6 -1.76 21.46 23.60
N ALA A 7 -2.80 20.91 22.93
CA ALA A 7 -2.82 19.51 22.48
C ALA A 7 -1.72 19.23 21.45
N LEU A 8 -1.48 20.16 20.51
CA LEU A 8 -0.40 20.02 19.52
C LEU A 8 0.99 20.09 20.18
N SER A 9 1.16 20.97 21.17
CA SER A 9 2.41 21.05 21.91
C SER A 9 2.66 19.80 22.78
N ALA A 10 1.60 19.22 23.34
CA ALA A 10 1.70 17.96 24.08
C ALA A 10 2.07 16.81 23.13
N LEU A 11 1.39 16.71 21.97
CA LEU A 11 1.72 15.73 20.93
C LEU A 11 3.18 15.86 20.48
N HIS A 12 3.65 17.08 20.23
CA HIS A 12 5.03 17.32 19.83
C HIS A 12 6.03 16.80 20.86
N ARG A 13 5.79 17.07 22.15
CA ARG A 13 6.65 16.53 23.23
C ARG A 13 6.61 15.00 23.29
N ASP A 14 5.42 14.41 23.13
CA ASP A 14 5.25 12.96 23.13
C ASP A 14 5.98 12.29 21.95
N LEU A 15 5.95 12.91 20.77
CA LEU A 15 6.68 12.46 19.59
C LEU A 15 8.20 12.53 19.79
N LEU A 16 8.71 13.66 20.32
CA LEU A 16 10.13 13.83 20.65
C LEU A 16 10.60 12.81 21.69
N ALA A 17 9.75 12.46 22.64
CA ALA A 17 10.04 11.46 23.67
C ALA A 17 9.97 10.01 23.18
N GLY A 18 9.63 9.78 21.91
CA GLY A 18 9.49 8.43 21.34
C GLY A 18 8.29 7.64 21.90
N LYS A 19 7.31 8.30 22.51
CA LYS A 19 6.14 7.65 23.13
C LYS A 19 5.32 6.80 22.16
N TYR A 20 5.36 7.13 20.87
CA TYR A 20 4.64 6.45 19.80
C TYR A 20 5.59 5.70 18.83
N GLY A 21 6.80 5.40 19.29
CA GLY A 21 7.86 4.83 18.47
C GLY A 21 8.68 5.90 17.73
N TYR A 22 9.50 5.44 16.79
CA TYR A 22 10.39 6.34 16.04
C TYR A 22 9.66 6.86 14.79
N ILE A 23 9.39 8.17 14.80
CA ILE A 23 8.65 8.87 13.75
C ILE A 23 9.58 9.90 13.14
N ASP A 24 9.86 9.80 11.84
CA ASP A 24 10.75 10.72 11.13
C ASP A 24 10.07 12.04 10.76
N SER A 25 8.76 12.02 10.52
CA SER A 25 8.01 13.24 10.22
C SER A 25 6.55 13.10 10.61
N PHE A 26 5.94 14.20 10.94
CA PHE A 26 4.53 14.28 11.27
C PHE A 26 3.90 15.53 10.66
N LEU A 27 2.81 15.33 9.92
CA LEU A 27 2.09 16.38 9.20
C LEU A 27 0.60 16.34 9.54
N ILE A 28 0.03 17.50 9.85
CA ILE A 28 -1.42 17.66 9.98
C ILE A 28 -1.91 18.65 8.94
N VAL A 29 -2.89 18.23 8.14
CA VAL A 29 -3.61 19.08 7.20
C VAL A 29 -5.04 19.25 7.69
N ARG A 30 -5.53 20.49 7.75
CA ARG A 30 -6.91 20.81 8.09
C ARG A 30 -7.42 21.94 7.21
N HIS A 31 -8.63 21.78 6.65
CA HIS A 31 -9.21 22.75 5.73
C HIS A 31 -8.24 23.12 4.58
N GLN A 32 -7.58 22.12 4.01
CA GLN A 32 -6.61 22.26 2.91
C GLN A 32 -5.35 23.09 3.28
N LYS A 33 -5.09 23.31 4.56
CA LYS A 33 -3.91 24.03 5.04
C LYS A 33 -3.07 23.10 5.92
N ILE A 34 -1.76 23.16 5.73
CA ILE A 34 -0.82 22.56 6.68
C ILE A 34 -0.90 23.36 7.97
N VAL A 35 -1.27 22.71 9.05
CA VAL A 35 -1.43 23.33 10.37
C VAL A 35 -0.40 22.87 11.38
N PHE A 36 0.29 21.78 11.08
CA PHE A 36 1.43 21.28 11.83
C PHE A 36 2.33 20.49 10.89
N GLU A 37 3.63 20.73 10.94
CA GLU A 37 4.65 19.98 10.21
C GLU A 37 5.91 19.95 11.05
N GLN A 38 6.42 18.77 11.32
CA GLN A 38 7.60 18.54 12.12
C GLN A 38 8.40 17.36 11.59
N TYR A 39 9.71 17.51 11.60
CA TYR A 39 10.69 16.47 11.28
C TYR A 39 11.47 16.14 12.55
N PHE A 40 11.78 14.87 12.75
CA PHE A 40 12.52 14.35 13.89
C PHE A 40 13.79 13.67 13.40
N SER A 41 14.88 13.89 14.09
CA SER A 41 16.15 13.22 13.84
C SER A 41 16.36 12.15 14.90
N HIS A 42 16.71 10.95 14.49
CA HIS A 42 16.98 9.82 15.37
C HIS A 42 18.40 9.32 15.13
N ASP A 43 19.04 8.83 16.19
CA ASP A 43 20.26 8.05 16.08
C ASP A 43 19.91 6.59 15.78
N TYR A 44 19.69 6.30 14.52
CA TYR A 44 19.34 4.96 14.07
C TYR A 44 20.43 3.93 14.33
N SER A 45 21.70 4.36 14.45
CA SER A 45 22.78 3.46 14.83
C SER A 45 22.61 2.97 16.25
N ALA A 46 22.17 3.84 17.16
CA ALA A 46 21.87 3.47 18.55
C ALA A 46 20.57 2.66 18.66
N ILE A 47 19.55 2.99 17.85
CA ILE A 47 18.22 2.37 17.91
C ILE A 47 18.24 0.92 17.42
N TYR A 48 18.82 0.68 16.25
CA TYR A 48 18.77 -0.63 15.60
C TYR A 48 20.04 -1.48 15.86
N GLY A 49 21.17 -0.85 16.16
CA GLY A 49 22.40 -1.54 16.51
C GLY A 49 22.71 -2.72 15.60
N GLU A 50 22.83 -3.91 16.19
CA GLU A 50 23.15 -5.15 15.46
C GLU A 50 22.02 -5.63 14.53
N GLU A 51 20.76 -5.26 14.78
CA GLU A 51 19.63 -5.63 13.91
C GLU A 51 19.80 -5.10 12.49
N ALA A 52 20.45 -3.94 12.34
CA ALA A 52 20.65 -3.30 11.03
C ALA A 52 21.68 -4.01 10.15
N ILE A 53 22.57 -4.80 10.72
CA ILE A 53 23.61 -5.54 9.99
C ILE A 53 23.21 -6.97 9.66
N THR A 54 22.17 -7.49 10.30
CA THR A 54 21.69 -8.86 10.08
C THR A 54 20.42 -8.83 9.23
N PRO A 55 20.42 -9.45 8.05
CA PRO A 55 19.19 -9.62 7.26
C PRO A 55 18.16 -10.39 8.09
N GLY A 56 17.07 -9.75 8.43
CA GLY A 56 16.01 -10.39 9.21
C GLY A 56 15.14 -11.33 8.37
N PRO A 57 14.28 -12.09 9.04
CA PRO A 57 13.33 -12.95 8.36
C PRO A 57 12.42 -12.11 7.48
N LEU A 58 12.19 -12.58 6.29
CA LEU A 58 11.29 -11.95 5.38
C LEU A 58 9.87 -12.28 5.71
N VAL A 59 9.08 -11.26 5.77
CA VAL A 59 7.63 -11.42 5.90
C VAL A 59 7.01 -11.72 4.53
N ILE A 60 7.57 -11.23 3.43
CA ILE A 60 6.92 -11.27 2.11
C ILE A 60 7.80 -11.89 1.03
N ASN A 61 9.11 -11.58 1.01
CA ASN A 61 10.04 -11.95 -0.05
C ASN A 61 11.38 -12.45 0.51
N ASP A 62 12.41 -12.52 -0.32
CA ASP A 62 13.76 -12.85 0.07
C ASP A 62 14.28 -11.88 1.16
N PRO A 63 14.79 -12.37 2.33
CA PRO A 63 15.35 -11.54 3.38
C PRO A 63 16.51 -10.66 2.93
N THR A 64 17.16 -11.00 1.84
CA THR A 64 18.22 -10.21 1.23
C THR A 64 17.73 -9.26 0.15
N GLY A 65 16.46 -9.35 -0.20
CA GLY A 65 15.85 -8.55 -1.26
C GLY A 65 15.71 -7.07 -0.90
N PRO A 66 15.77 -6.16 -1.88
CA PRO A 66 15.72 -4.71 -1.67
C PRO A 66 14.36 -4.20 -1.15
N TYR A 67 13.35 -5.07 -1.10
CA TYR A 67 11.98 -4.72 -0.70
C TYR A 67 11.62 -5.16 0.71
N ASN A 68 12.58 -5.72 1.46
CA ASN A 68 12.35 -6.12 2.85
C ASN A 68 12.41 -4.93 3.81
N TYR A 69 11.50 -4.00 3.67
CA TYR A 69 11.46 -2.75 4.39
C TYR A 69 10.93 -2.86 5.85
N PHE A 70 10.54 -4.05 6.28
CA PHE A 70 10.22 -4.33 7.70
C PHE A 70 11.46 -4.66 8.53
N ASN A 71 12.59 -4.91 7.90
CA ASN A 71 13.83 -5.20 8.57
C ASN A 71 14.70 -3.94 8.66
N ALA A 72 15.28 -3.68 9.82
CA ALA A 72 16.14 -2.53 10.07
C ALA A 72 17.32 -2.45 9.08
N PHE A 73 17.84 -3.59 8.61
CA PHE A 73 18.89 -3.67 7.59
C PHE A 73 18.52 -2.87 6.31
N TRP A 74 17.23 -2.80 5.95
CA TRP A 74 16.74 -2.11 4.77
C TRP A 74 16.23 -0.70 5.05
N HIS A 75 16.35 -0.22 6.28
CA HIS A 75 15.96 1.13 6.62
C HIS A 75 16.76 2.16 5.77
N PRO A 76 16.12 3.23 5.26
CA PRO A 76 16.75 4.22 4.38
C PRO A 76 18.06 4.79 4.94
N PHE A 77 18.13 5.02 6.24
CA PHE A 77 19.33 5.49 6.91
C PHE A 77 20.57 4.65 6.58
N TYR A 78 20.46 3.31 6.66
CA TYR A 78 21.56 2.39 6.39
C TYR A 78 21.83 2.19 4.90
N LYS A 79 20.89 2.57 4.05
CA LYS A 79 21.04 2.51 2.58
C LYS A 79 21.51 3.84 1.98
N GLY A 80 21.83 4.83 2.83
CA GLY A 80 22.31 6.15 2.37
C GLY A 80 21.28 6.91 1.53
N THR A 81 20.00 6.72 1.80
CA THR A 81 18.90 7.37 1.09
C THR A 81 17.92 8.01 2.07
N THR A 82 17.21 9.04 1.60
CA THR A 82 16.07 9.64 2.32
C THR A 82 14.72 9.12 1.84
N LEU A 83 14.71 8.15 0.91
CA LEU A 83 13.50 7.60 0.32
C LEU A 83 12.94 6.48 1.20
N HIS A 84 11.76 6.70 1.76
CA HIS A 84 11.00 5.72 2.51
C HIS A 84 10.01 4.99 1.60
N THR A 85 9.78 3.71 1.87
CA THR A 85 8.68 3.00 1.24
C THR A 85 7.35 3.55 1.73
N LEU A 86 6.44 3.80 0.81
CA LEU A 86 5.09 4.26 1.15
C LEU A 86 4.16 3.10 1.53
N GLN A 87 4.55 1.87 1.25
CA GLN A 87 3.70 0.70 1.44
C GLN A 87 2.27 0.95 0.92
N SER A 88 1.25 0.74 1.75
CA SER A 88 -0.15 0.96 1.33
C SER A 88 -0.54 2.41 1.08
N VAL A 89 0.23 3.40 1.51
CA VAL A 89 0.02 4.80 1.11
C VAL A 89 0.18 4.97 -0.41
N THR A 90 0.96 4.09 -1.06
CA THR A 90 1.06 4.01 -2.53
C THR A 90 -0.31 3.93 -3.20
N LYS A 91 -1.29 3.24 -2.59
CA LYS A 91 -2.66 3.14 -3.12
C LYS A 91 -3.33 4.51 -3.27
N SER A 92 -3.08 5.43 -2.34
CA SER A 92 -3.58 6.81 -2.42
C SER A 92 -2.92 7.58 -3.56
N VAL A 93 -1.61 7.37 -3.77
CA VAL A 93 -0.87 8.00 -4.89
C VAL A 93 -1.38 7.48 -6.22
N VAL A 94 -1.59 6.16 -6.35
CA VAL A 94 -2.16 5.53 -7.56
C VAL A 94 -3.56 6.08 -7.83
N SER A 95 -4.42 6.18 -6.80
CA SER A 95 -5.76 6.74 -6.94
C SER A 95 -5.75 8.19 -7.45
N LEU A 96 -4.84 9.04 -6.93
CA LEU A 96 -4.66 10.41 -7.40
C LEU A 96 -4.19 10.44 -8.85
N THR A 97 -3.22 9.60 -9.23
CA THR A 97 -2.70 9.50 -10.59
C THR A 97 -3.80 9.08 -11.57
N LEU A 98 -4.61 8.10 -11.18
CA LEU A 98 -5.76 7.67 -11.98
C LEU A 98 -6.79 8.80 -12.16
N GLY A 99 -7.08 9.55 -11.09
CA GLY A 99 -7.93 10.74 -11.14
C GLY A 99 -7.39 11.82 -12.10
N MET A 100 -6.07 12.03 -12.11
CA MET A 100 -5.43 12.95 -13.05
C MET A 100 -5.53 12.45 -14.49
N ALA A 101 -5.35 11.16 -14.75
CA ALA A 101 -5.50 10.57 -16.09
C ALA A 101 -6.92 10.73 -16.63
N ILE A 102 -7.95 10.55 -15.78
CA ILE A 102 -9.34 10.77 -16.13
C ILE A 102 -9.59 12.27 -16.41
N ALA A 103 -9.10 13.16 -15.56
CA ALA A 103 -9.27 14.61 -15.75
C ALA A 103 -8.61 15.14 -17.04
N ARG A 104 -7.56 14.48 -17.52
CA ARG A 104 -6.88 14.79 -18.78
C ARG A 104 -7.53 14.13 -20.01
N GLY A 105 -8.45 13.20 -19.80
CA GLY A 105 -9.07 12.41 -20.86
C GLY A 105 -8.23 11.20 -21.33
N ASP A 106 -7.15 10.87 -20.63
CA ASP A 106 -6.31 9.69 -20.93
C ASP A 106 -7.07 8.38 -20.59
N LEU A 107 -8.00 8.44 -19.64
CA LEU A 107 -8.90 7.35 -19.25
C LEU A 107 -10.35 7.83 -19.31
N PRO A 108 -11.30 7.00 -19.79
CA PRO A 108 -12.69 7.43 -19.99
C PRO A 108 -13.42 7.75 -18.67
N SER A 109 -13.41 6.85 -17.71
CA SER A 109 -14.05 7.01 -16.40
C SER A 109 -13.67 5.89 -15.42
N LEU A 110 -14.05 6.05 -14.15
CA LEU A 110 -13.93 4.98 -13.15
C LEU A 110 -14.86 3.78 -13.41
N ASP A 111 -15.90 3.97 -14.23
CA ASP A 111 -16.86 2.90 -14.57
C ASP A 111 -16.42 2.09 -15.80
N THR A 112 -15.23 2.36 -16.31
CA THR A 112 -14.61 1.58 -17.39
C THR A 112 -14.31 0.16 -16.90
N PRO A 113 -14.77 -0.89 -17.63
CA PRO A 113 -14.44 -2.27 -17.28
C PRO A 113 -12.94 -2.53 -17.31
N VAL A 114 -12.42 -3.18 -16.28
CA VAL A 114 -10.98 -3.47 -16.15
C VAL A 114 -10.49 -4.31 -17.31
N LEU A 115 -11.26 -5.31 -17.73
CA LEU A 115 -10.87 -6.20 -18.83
C LEU A 115 -10.77 -5.50 -20.20
N SER A 116 -11.28 -4.26 -20.34
CA SER A 116 -11.09 -3.50 -21.58
C SER A 116 -9.64 -3.05 -21.82
N PHE A 117 -8.79 -3.12 -20.82
CA PHE A 117 -7.36 -2.79 -20.90
C PHE A 117 -6.47 -4.00 -21.13
N PHE A 118 -7.06 -5.21 -21.19
CA PHE A 118 -6.33 -6.47 -21.30
C PHE A 118 -6.91 -7.37 -22.38
N ASP A 119 -6.12 -8.30 -22.89
CA ASP A 119 -6.64 -9.40 -23.70
C ASP A 119 -7.43 -10.36 -22.79
N ALA A 120 -8.76 -10.23 -22.80
CA ALA A 120 -9.64 -11.05 -21.97
C ALA A 120 -9.53 -12.56 -22.27
N SER A 121 -9.08 -12.94 -23.47
CA SER A 121 -8.87 -14.35 -23.81
C SER A 121 -7.65 -14.95 -23.11
N ALA A 122 -6.73 -14.08 -22.70
CA ALA A 122 -5.56 -14.44 -21.96
C ALA A 122 -5.79 -14.49 -20.44
N VAL A 123 -6.88 -13.92 -19.90
CA VAL A 123 -7.21 -13.93 -18.46
C VAL A 123 -7.99 -15.18 -18.08
N ALA A 124 -7.59 -15.85 -17.00
CA ALA A 124 -8.30 -17.03 -16.50
C ALA A 124 -9.57 -16.67 -15.70
N ASN A 125 -10.46 -17.64 -15.53
CA ASN A 125 -11.67 -17.54 -14.72
C ASN A 125 -12.55 -16.31 -15.05
N VAL A 126 -12.64 -15.96 -16.33
CA VAL A 126 -13.50 -14.86 -16.79
C VAL A 126 -14.95 -15.32 -16.86
N ASP A 127 -15.79 -14.77 -16.00
CA ASP A 127 -17.24 -14.91 -16.01
C ASP A 127 -17.90 -13.52 -16.19
N ASP A 128 -19.23 -13.48 -16.18
CA ASP A 128 -19.99 -12.22 -16.37
C ASP A 128 -19.72 -11.20 -15.24
N ARG A 129 -19.43 -11.66 -14.02
CA ARG A 129 -19.07 -10.80 -12.90
C ARG A 129 -17.74 -10.11 -13.17
N LYS A 130 -16.71 -10.87 -13.56
CA LYS A 130 -15.38 -10.32 -13.88
C LYS A 130 -15.45 -9.34 -15.04
N ARG A 131 -16.32 -9.57 -16.04
CA ARG A 131 -16.54 -8.63 -17.14
C ARG A 131 -17.14 -7.29 -16.69
N ARG A 132 -17.92 -7.28 -15.60
CA ARG A 132 -18.49 -6.08 -15.00
C ARG A 132 -17.59 -5.38 -13.99
N MET A 133 -16.45 -5.96 -13.64
CA MET A 133 -15.48 -5.34 -12.73
C MET A 133 -14.89 -4.09 -13.37
N THR A 134 -14.96 -2.94 -12.68
CA THR A 134 -14.52 -1.63 -13.16
C THR A 134 -13.34 -1.09 -12.36
N LEU A 135 -12.71 -0.03 -12.85
CA LEU A 135 -11.65 0.70 -12.12
C LEU A 135 -12.13 1.17 -10.73
N ARG A 136 -13.42 1.55 -10.62
CA ARG A 136 -14.04 1.91 -9.33
C ARG A 136 -13.96 0.76 -8.32
N HIS A 137 -14.20 -0.46 -8.75
CA HIS A 137 -14.17 -1.65 -7.88
C HIS A 137 -12.75 -2.00 -7.43
N LEU A 138 -11.73 -1.73 -8.26
CA LEU A 138 -10.33 -1.83 -7.85
C LEU A 138 -10.01 -0.81 -6.74
N LEU A 139 -10.33 0.47 -6.98
CA LEU A 139 -9.99 1.57 -6.07
C LEU A 139 -10.68 1.46 -4.70
N ASN A 140 -11.93 1.02 -4.66
CA ASN A 140 -12.68 0.90 -3.42
C ASN A 140 -12.60 -0.49 -2.77
N MET A 141 -11.71 -1.37 -3.27
CA MET A 141 -11.48 -2.71 -2.71
C MET A 141 -12.74 -3.59 -2.70
N SER A 142 -13.57 -3.49 -3.75
CA SER A 142 -14.80 -4.28 -3.89
C SER A 142 -14.84 -5.07 -5.19
N THR A 143 -13.72 -5.64 -5.59
CA THR A 143 -13.55 -6.36 -6.86
C THR A 143 -14.42 -7.60 -6.98
N GLY A 144 -14.70 -8.27 -5.87
CA GLY A 144 -15.35 -9.59 -5.83
C GLY A 144 -14.41 -10.75 -6.14
N LEU A 145 -13.12 -10.50 -6.36
CA LEU A 145 -12.11 -11.54 -6.56
C LEU A 145 -11.87 -12.33 -5.27
N GLU A 146 -11.53 -13.59 -5.40
CA GLU A 146 -11.04 -14.41 -4.29
C GLU A 146 -9.70 -13.86 -3.80
N TRP A 147 -9.68 -13.37 -2.56
CA TRP A 147 -8.51 -12.74 -1.98
C TRP A 147 -8.54 -12.86 -0.46
N ASN A 148 -7.47 -13.34 0.14
CA ASN A 148 -7.31 -13.42 1.57
C ASN A 148 -5.97 -12.82 2.02
N GLU A 149 -6.00 -11.55 2.38
CA GLU A 149 -4.85 -10.80 2.90
C GLU A 149 -5.01 -10.50 4.41
N ARG A 150 -6.00 -11.13 5.07
CA ARG A 150 -6.23 -10.99 6.53
C ARG A 150 -5.32 -11.89 7.36
N LEU A 151 -4.81 -12.94 6.74
CA LEU A 151 -3.82 -13.83 7.36
C LEU A 151 -2.49 -13.10 7.56
N PRO A 152 -1.67 -13.51 8.54
CA PRO A 152 -0.30 -13.00 8.64
C PRO A 152 0.46 -13.17 7.34
N TYR A 153 1.37 -12.24 7.02
CA TYR A 153 2.20 -12.35 5.80
C TYR A 153 3.15 -13.54 5.82
N SER A 154 3.42 -14.12 6.99
CA SER A 154 4.14 -15.39 7.14
C SER A 154 3.29 -16.63 6.83
N ASP A 155 1.96 -16.49 6.74
CA ASP A 155 1.07 -17.59 6.43
C ASP A 155 1.14 -17.94 4.93
N PRO A 156 1.41 -19.20 4.57
CA PRO A 156 1.50 -19.62 3.18
C PRO A 156 0.18 -19.47 2.39
N ALA A 157 -0.96 -19.34 3.07
CA ALA A 157 -2.26 -19.12 2.45
C ALA A 157 -2.60 -17.63 2.26
N ASN A 158 -1.74 -16.71 2.70
CA ASN A 158 -1.94 -15.28 2.44
C ASN A 158 -1.78 -14.98 0.95
N THR A 159 -2.85 -14.52 0.31
CA THR A 159 -2.88 -14.33 -1.15
C THR A 159 -1.88 -13.29 -1.64
N PHE A 160 -1.66 -12.21 -0.87
CA PHE A 160 -0.63 -11.23 -1.20
C PHE A 160 0.78 -11.85 -1.20
N THR A 161 1.08 -12.69 -0.19
CA THR A 161 2.38 -13.37 -0.10
C THR A 161 2.59 -14.33 -1.28
N ILE A 162 1.54 -15.02 -1.72
CA ILE A 162 1.59 -15.89 -2.90
C ILE A 162 1.81 -15.05 -4.17
N MET A 163 1.04 -13.98 -4.34
CA MET A 163 1.19 -13.05 -5.46
C MET A 163 2.60 -12.48 -5.54
N ALA A 164 3.14 -12.02 -4.40
CA ALA A 164 4.47 -11.40 -4.34
C ALA A 164 5.60 -12.34 -4.79
N LYS A 165 5.38 -13.65 -4.73
CA LYS A 165 6.31 -14.69 -5.22
C LYS A 165 6.04 -15.09 -6.67
N SER A 166 4.97 -14.63 -7.27
CA SER A 166 4.67 -14.89 -8.68
C SER A 166 5.52 -14.01 -9.61
N LEU A 167 5.68 -14.44 -10.86
CA LEU A 167 6.44 -13.68 -11.87
C LEU A 167 5.66 -12.49 -12.43
N ASP A 168 4.32 -12.54 -12.36
CA ASP A 168 3.43 -11.52 -12.92
C ASP A 168 2.30 -11.26 -11.91
N TRP A 169 2.41 -10.17 -11.18
CA TRP A 169 1.46 -9.78 -10.12
C TRP A 169 0.11 -9.34 -10.68
N VAL A 170 0.13 -8.66 -11.83
CA VAL A 170 -1.09 -8.20 -12.49
C VAL A 170 -1.87 -9.41 -12.97
N ARG A 171 -1.20 -10.32 -13.65
CA ARG A 171 -1.78 -11.56 -14.16
C ARG A 171 -2.34 -12.42 -13.02
N TYR A 172 -1.54 -12.62 -11.96
CA TYR A 172 -1.99 -13.37 -10.78
C TYR A 172 -3.29 -12.81 -10.21
N THR A 173 -3.37 -11.48 -10.10
CA THR A 173 -4.57 -10.82 -9.55
C THR A 173 -5.77 -10.96 -10.48
N LEU A 174 -5.60 -10.74 -11.79
CA LEU A 174 -6.68 -10.85 -12.76
C LEU A 174 -7.18 -12.28 -12.93
N ASP A 175 -6.32 -13.27 -12.77
CA ASP A 175 -6.67 -14.69 -12.89
C ASP A 175 -7.45 -15.23 -11.68
N ALA A 176 -7.46 -14.54 -10.54
CA ALA A 176 -8.21 -14.97 -9.36
C ALA A 176 -9.70 -15.14 -9.67
N PRO A 177 -10.37 -16.24 -9.23
CA PRO A 177 -11.78 -16.45 -9.49
C PRO A 177 -12.67 -15.43 -8.78
N MET A 178 -13.91 -15.29 -9.22
CA MET A 178 -14.91 -14.44 -8.58
C MET A 178 -15.66 -15.17 -7.46
N THR A 179 -15.72 -14.56 -6.28
CA THR A 179 -16.47 -15.08 -5.13
C THR A 179 -17.73 -14.26 -4.82
N SER A 180 -17.81 -13.02 -5.29
CA SER A 180 -18.98 -12.17 -5.14
C SER A 180 -19.16 -11.23 -6.32
N GLU A 181 -20.31 -10.55 -6.39
CA GLU A 181 -20.54 -9.48 -7.38
C GLU A 181 -19.64 -8.28 -7.07
N PRO A 182 -19.01 -7.68 -8.10
CA PRO A 182 -18.26 -6.43 -7.94
C PRO A 182 -19.11 -5.34 -7.29
N GLY A 183 -18.53 -4.62 -6.35
CA GLY A 183 -19.20 -3.53 -5.63
C GLY A 183 -20.00 -3.95 -4.40
N THR A 184 -20.17 -5.27 -4.12
CA THR A 184 -21.03 -5.73 -3.02
C THR A 184 -20.30 -6.00 -1.72
N VAL A 185 -19.03 -6.40 -1.78
CA VAL A 185 -18.25 -6.79 -0.60
C VAL A 185 -16.92 -6.06 -0.61
N PHE A 186 -16.63 -5.34 0.48
CA PHE A 186 -15.28 -4.80 0.71
C PHE A 186 -14.34 -5.94 1.12
N ASN A 187 -13.25 -6.10 0.36
CA ASN A 187 -12.19 -7.03 0.69
C ASN A 187 -10.83 -6.42 0.33
N TYR A 188 -10.02 -6.13 1.36
CA TYR A 188 -8.71 -5.52 1.15
C TYR A 188 -7.84 -6.40 0.26
N ASN A 189 -7.42 -5.84 -0.88
CA ASN A 189 -6.71 -6.55 -1.94
C ASN A 189 -5.59 -5.67 -2.49
N SER A 190 -4.35 -5.95 -2.11
CA SER A 190 -3.19 -5.20 -2.59
C SER A 190 -2.91 -5.44 -4.08
N GLY A 191 -3.27 -6.60 -4.63
CA GLY A 191 -3.17 -6.88 -6.06
C GLY A 191 -4.05 -5.95 -6.89
N ALA A 192 -5.24 -5.58 -6.39
CA ALA A 192 -6.15 -4.67 -7.09
C ALA A 192 -5.55 -3.28 -7.39
N THR A 193 -4.52 -2.86 -6.65
CA THR A 193 -3.84 -1.58 -6.89
C THR A 193 -2.78 -1.67 -7.98
N LEU A 194 -2.37 -2.89 -8.35
CA LEU A 194 -1.33 -3.14 -9.35
C LEU A 194 -1.93 -3.34 -10.75
N VAL A 195 -3.22 -3.67 -10.81
CA VAL A 195 -4.01 -3.79 -12.04
C VAL A 195 -4.41 -2.40 -12.54
#